data_2f23147da748b05fd8949d3dd541cda3
#
_entry.id   2f23147da748b05fd8949d3dd541cda3
#
_cell.length_a   1.000
_cell.length_b   1.000
_cell.length_c   1.000
_cell.angle_alpha   90.00
_cell.angle_beta   90.00
_cell.angle_gamma   90.00
#
_symmetry.space_group_name_H-M   'P 1'
#
loop_
_entity.id
_entity.type
_entity.pdbx_description
1 polymer ?
#
loop_
_entity_poly.entity_id
_entity_poly.type
_entity_poly.pdbx_seq_one_letter_code
_entity_poly.pdbx_strand_id
1 'polypeptide(L)'
;MKARELLSSAAAVATAAGVGVAAWTQIERRMPTLRRYVVELPEGLETRALHILQIADPHLYPGQDFLVDFIRGLADEEFDFVVATGDNFGAIAGADMVKRAFEPLMDRPGAFVFGSNDYYSPRKKRWSTYLTGPSKHSKKRNVPDLPWEDLASFFEAAGWVNLTNQAEIIDVPVKTSIFAGDADRTNFVRVGLIGVDDPHIKRDRIPELPDGWYAADTIRLGITHAPYQRVLNEYTSDEANLILAGHTHGGQLCVPGYGALVTNCDLPRELASGLATWSFAGKESPLHVSAGLGTSPYAPVRFACRPEASIIEMRPAARA
;
A
#
# COMPACT_ATOMS: atom_id res chain seq x y z
N MET A 1 15.96 15.78 51.56
CA MET A 1 14.55 15.43 51.31
C MET A 1 14.09 15.98 49.94
N LYS A 2 14.14 17.28 49.70
CA LYS A 2 13.59 17.90 48.45
C LYS A 2 14.11 17.31 47.12
N ALA A 3 15.37 16.95 46.97
CA ALA A 3 15.92 16.42 45.71
C ALA A 3 15.42 15.00 45.40
N ARG A 4 15.23 14.17 46.42
CA ARG A 4 14.71 12.79 46.29
C ARG A 4 13.22 12.78 45.94
N GLU A 5 12.46 13.71 46.49
CA GLU A 5 11.03 13.91 46.21
C GLU A 5 10.84 14.42 44.79
N LEU A 6 11.66 15.35 44.32
CA LEU A 6 11.65 15.84 42.94
C LEU A 6 11.98 14.74 41.93
N LEU A 7 13.00 13.90 42.21
CA LEU A 7 13.38 12.77 41.36
C LEU A 7 12.28 11.70 41.31
N SER A 8 11.63 11.41 42.46
CA SER A 8 10.51 10.44 42.50
C SER A 8 9.29 10.95 41.76
N SER A 9 8.98 12.24 41.85
CA SER A 9 7.87 12.87 41.10
C SER A 9 8.15 12.89 39.60
N ALA A 10 9.38 13.22 39.18
CA ALA A 10 9.78 13.19 37.77
C ALA A 10 9.71 11.76 37.20
N ALA A 11 10.16 10.76 37.96
CA ALA A 11 10.09 9.35 37.57
C ALA A 11 8.61 8.89 37.45
N ALA A 12 7.76 9.28 38.37
CA ALA A 12 6.32 8.96 38.32
C ALA A 12 5.64 9.57 37.09
N VAL A 13 5.91 10.85 36.79
CA VAL A 13 5.41 11.53 35.59
C VAL A 13 5.90 10.86 34.32
N ALA A 14 7.18 10.53 34.23
CA ALA A 14 7.75 9.83 33.05
C ALA A 14 7.13 8.44 32.87
N THR A 15 6.90 7.71 33.96
CA THR A 15 6.23 6.40 33.91
C THR A 15 4.78 6.54 33.43
N ALA A 16 4.03 7.49 34.01
CA ALA A 16 2.64 7.75 33.59
C ALA A 16 2.54 8.15 32.12
N ALA A 17 3.45 9.01 31.63
CA ALA A 17 3.53 9.39 30.22
C ALA A 17 3.85 8.17 29.35
N GLY A 18 4.81 7.32 29.72
CA GLY A 18 5.15 6.09 29.02
C GLY A 18 3.98 5.11 28.90
N VAL A 19 3.24 4.92 29.99
CA VAL A 19 2.02 4.10 30.01
C VAL A 19 0.93 4.71 29.11
N GLY A 20 0.76 6.04 29.14
CA GLY A 20 -0.19 6.74 28.28
C GLY A 20 0.15 6.57 26.79
N VAL A 21 1.41 6.71 26.41
CA VAL A 21 1.88 6.47 25.03
C VAL A 21 1.64 5.01 24.64
N ALA A 22 2.01 4.04 25.48
CA ALA A 22 1.79 2.63 25.19
C ALA A 22 0.30 2.29 25.00
N ALA A 23 -0.58 2.83 25.85
CA ALA A 23 -2.02 2.67 25.70
C ALA A 23 -2.52 3.31 24.39
N TRP A 24 -2.05 4.52 24.07
CA TRP A 24 -2.42 5.20 22.82
C TRP A 24 -2.03 4.40 21.58
N THR A 25 -0.85 3.77 21.54
CA THR A 25 -0.43 2.93 20.41
C THR A 25 -1.42 1.79 20.13
N GLN A 26 -2.08 1.24 21.15
CA GLN A 26 -3.09 0.19 21.03
C GLN A 26 -4.44 0.73 20.55
N ILE A 27 -4.75 1.98 20.85
CA ILE A 27 -5.94 2.67 20.36
C ILE A 27 -5.73 3.05 18.90
N GLU A 28 -4.65 3.75 18.59
CA GLU A 28 -4.39 4.31 17.26
C GLU A 28 -4.32 3.23 16.17
N ARG A 29 -3.73 2.06 16.45
CA ARG A 29 -3.69 0.94 15.49
C ARG A 29 -5.07 0.38 15.14
N ARG A 30 -6.11 0.71 15.93
CA ARG A 30 -7.51 0.32 15.73
C ARG A 30 -8.37 1.42 15.13
N MET A 31 -7.74 2.48 14.64
CA MET A 31 -8.42 3.63 14.05
C MET A 31 -8.08 3.75 12.55
N PRO A 32 -8.44 2.74 11.71
CA PRO A 32 -8.19 2.83 10.28
C PRO A 32 -8.94 4.03 9.69
N THR A 33 -8.38 4.59 8.64
CA THR A 33 -8.93 5.77 7.97
C THR A 33 -8.85 5.60 6.45
N LEU A 34 -9.82 6.16 5.75
CA LEU A 34 -9.77 6.31 4.31
C LEU A 34 -9.20 7.69 3.98
N ARG A 35 -8.13 7.73 3.18
CA ARG A 35 -7.54 8.97 2.67
C ARG A 35 -7.86 9.14 1.19
N ARG A 36 -7.93 10.38 0.75
CA ARG A 36 -8.19 10.71 -0.65
C ARG A 36 -7.07 11.60 -1.18
N TYR A 37 -6.59 11.26 -2.37
CA TYR A 37 -5.54 11.98 -3.08
C TYR A 37 -6.00 12.28 -4.49
N VAL A 38 -5.40 13.30 -5.11
CA VAL A 38 -5.63 13.65 -6.50
C VAL A 38 -4.27 13.70 -7.20
N VAL A 39 -4.19 13.04 -8.35
CA VAL A 39 -3.05 13.05 -9.26
C VAL A 39 -3.51 13.63 -10.59
N GLU A 40 -2.89 14.71 -11.02
CA GLU A 40 -3.13 15.27 -12.34
C GLU A 40 -2.32 14.50 -13.38
N LEU A 41 -3.01 14.03 -14.42
CA LEU A 41 -2.39 13.33 -15.52
C LEU A 41 -1.67 14.31 -16.45
N PRO A 42 -0.63 13.88 -17.17
CA PRO A 42 0.06 14.73 -18.15
C PRO A 42 -0.89 15.32 -19.18
N GLU A 43 -0.59 16.56 -19.63
CA GLU A 43 -1.31 17.18 -20.72
C GLU A 43 -1.22 16.31 -22.00
N GLY A 44 -2.34 16.26 -22.73
CA GLY A 44 -2.44 15.49 -23.99
C GLY A 44 -2.79 14.01 -23.83
N LEU A 45 -2.94 13.51 -22.59
CA LEU A 45 -3.46 12.16 -22.38
C LEU A 45 -4.97 12.13 -22.65
N GLU A 46 -5.39 11.33 -23.64
CA GLU A 46 -6.79 11.25 -24.09
C GLU A 46 -7.58 10.23 -23.26
N THR A 47 -7.82 10.54 -21.99
CA THR A 47 -8.47 9.64 -21.05
C THR A 47 -9.52 10.33 -20.19
N ARG A 48 -10.22 9.57 -19.36
CA ARG A 48 -11.12 10.04 -18.31
C ARG A 48 -10.46 9.91 -16.94
N ALA A 49 -11.10 10.46 -15.91
CA ALA A 49 -10.68 10.21 -14.54
C ALA A 49 -10.82 8.73 -14.18
N LEU A 50 -9.88 8.23 -13.40
CA LEU A 50 -9.85 6.88 -12.85
C LEU A 50 -9.69 6.99 -11.32
N HIS A 51 -10.60 6.35 -10.58
CA HIS A 51 -10.53 6.29 -9.12
C HIS A 51 -10.00 4.93 -8.67
N ILE A 52 -8.85 4.92 -8.01
CA ILE A 52 -8.15 3.72 -7.59
C ILE A 52 -8.26 3.58 -6.06
N LEU A 53 -8.83 2.47 -5.59
CA LEU A 53 -8.75 2.07 -4.18
C LEU A 53 -7.47 1.27 -3.96
N GLN A 54 -6.53 1.81 -3.20
CA GLN A 54 -5.34 1.10 -2.77
C GLN A 54 -5.52 0.50 -1.38
N ILE A 55 -5.28 -0.81 -1.26
CA ILE A 55 -5.24 -1.57 -0.01
C ILE A 55 -3.83 -2.13 0.15
N ALA A 56 -3.16 -1.79 1.24
CA ALA A 56 -1.79 -2.17 1.52
C ALA A 56 -1.67 -2.78 2.91
N ASP A 57 -0.83 -3.80 3.03
CA ASP A 57 -0.35 -4.34 4.29
C ASP A 57 -1.45 -4.63 5.33
N PRO A 58 -2.54 -5.33 5.01
CA PRO A 58 -3.58 -5.63 5.99
C PRO A 58 -3.09 -6.55 7.12
N HIS A 59 -2.10 -7.41 6.88
CA HIS A 59 -1.52 -8.33 7.86
C HIS A 59 -2.55 -9.00 8.76
N LEU A 60 -3.60 -9.58 8.16
CA LEU A 60 -4.71 -10.12 8.93
C LEU A 60 -4.32 -11.37 9.74
N TYR A 61 -4.71 -11.35 11.00
CA TYR A 61 -4.58 -12.47 11.95
C TYR A 61 -5.74 -12.43 12.96
N PRO A 62 -6.04 -13.54 13.67
CA PRO A 62 -7.18 -13.60 14.59
C PRO A 62 -7.22 -12.45 15.60
N GLY A 63 -8.41 -11.85 15.77
CA GLY A 63 -8.66 -10.70 16.64
C GLY A 63 -8.58 -9.33 15.95
N GLN A 64 -8.49 -9.31 14.62
CA GLN A 64 -8.54 -8.08 13.81
C GLN A 64 -9.84 -7.94 13.00
N ASP A 65 -10.96 -8.43 13.52
CA ASP A 65 -12.26 -8.32 12.83
C ASP A 65 -12.61 -6.85 12.50
N PHE A 66 -12.19 -5.91 13.32
CA PHE A 66 -12.34 -4.47 13.04
C PHE A 66 -11.68 -4.03 11.71
N LEU A 67 -10.55 -4.66 11.30
CA LEU A 67 -9.93 -4.39 9.99
C LEU A 67 -10.69 -5.08 8.86
N VAL A 68 -11.18 -6.30 9.11
CA VAL A 68 -12.05 -7.01 8.15
C VAL A 68 -13.28 -6.14 7.88
N ASP A 69 -13.96 -5.65 8.92
CA ASP A 69 -15.14 -4.82 8.80
C ASP A 69 -14.84 -3.49 8.09
N PHE A 70 -13.70 -2.88 8.39
CA PHE A 70 -13.27 -1.65 7.71
C PHE A 70 -13.03 -1.88 6.21
N ILE A 71 -12.28 -2.95 5.83
CA ILE A 71 -12.01 -3.25 4.42
C ILE A 71 -13.31 -3.57 3.67
N ARG A 72 -14.21 -4.35 4.28
CA ARG A 72 -15.54 -4.64 3.72
C ARG A 72 -16.36 -3.38 3.48
N GLY A 73 -16.33 -2.44 4.44
CA GLY A 73 -17.03 -1.16 4.33
C GLY A 73 -16.50 -0.25 3.19
N LEU A 74 -15.28 -0.49 2.69
CA LEU A 74 -14.76 0.25 1.54
C LEU A 74 -15.54 -0.04 0.24
N ALA A 75 -16.31 -1.14 0.17
CA ALA A 75 -17.16 -1.43 -0.98
C ALA A 75 -18.27 -0.40 -1.19
N ASP A 76 -18.65 0.34 -0.14
CA ASP A 76 -19.65 1.41 -0.20
C ASP A 76 -19.07 2.74 -0.75
N GLU A 77 -17.75 2.81 -0.94
CA GLU A 77 -17.07 3.99 -1.46
C GLU A 77 -17.07 4.01 -3.01
N GLU A 78 -16.87 5.21 -3.57
CA GLU A 78 -16.80 5.40 -5.03
C GLU A 78 -15.36 5.19 -5.50
N PHE A 79 -15.14 4.13 -6.26
CA PHE A 79 -13.92 3.82 -6.99
C PHE A 79 -14.22 2.91 -8.19
N ASP A 80 -13.27 2.87 -9.13
CA ASP A 80 -13.39 2.12 -10.39
C ASP A 80 -12.48 0.88 -10.39
N PHE A 81 -11.35 0.94 -9.69
CA PHE A 81 -10.29 -0.06 -9.75
C PHE A 81 -9.69 -0.31 -8.37
N VAL A 82 -9.38 -1.55 -8.04
CA VAL A 82 -8.72 -1.93 -6.76
C VAL A 82 -7.27 -2.32 -7.00
N VAL A 83 -6.36 -1.82 -6.16
CA VAL A 83 -4.95 -2.25 -6.16
C VAL A 83 -4.58 -2.77 -4.77
N ALA A 84 -4.25 -4.06 -4.69
CA ALA A 84 -3.70 -4.68 -3.48
C ALA A 84 -2.18 -4.78 -3.58
N THR A 85 -1.46 -4.06 -2.70
CA THR A 85 0.00 -3.97 -2.75
C THR A 85 0.71 -4.97 -1.84
N GLY A 86 0.05 -6.05 -1.43
CA GLY A 86 0.66 -7.19 -0.74
C GLY A 86 0.70 -7.10 0.78
N ASP A 87 1.40 -8.06 1.39
CA ASP A 87 1.48 -8.30 2.84
C ASP A 87 0.09 -8.48 3.48
N ASN A 88 -0.72 -9.36 2.87
CA ASN A 88 -2.10 -9.61 3.29
C ASN A 88 -2.18 -10.44 4.58
N PHE A 89 -1.25 -11.39 4.78
CA PHE A 89 -1.28 -12.29 5.92
C PHE A 89 -0.43 -11.80 7.09
N GLY A 90 -1.04 -11.75 8.28
CA GLY A 90 -0.32 -11.62 9.55
C GLY A 90 -0.01 -12.98 10.20
N ALA A 91 -0.77 -14.01 9.81
CA ALA A 91 -0.57 -15.41 10.21
C ALA A 91 -1.37 -16.32 9.28
N ILE A 92 -1.02 -17.61 9.21
CA ILE A 92 -1.79 -18.62 8.45
C ILE A 92 -3.26 -18.67 8.88
N ALA A 93 -3.55 -18.52 10.16
CA ALA A 93 -4.92 -18.46 10.70
C ALA A 93 -5.71 -17.21 10.28
N GLY A 94 -5.08 -16.26 9.59
CA GLY A 94 -5.74 -15.08 9.01
C GLY A 94 -6.23 -15.28 7.58
N ALA A 95 -5.96 -16.43 6.94
CA ALA A 95 -6.26 -16.66 5.52
C ALA A 95 -7.74 -16.45 5.19
N ASP A 96 -8.65 -17.02 5.98
CA ASP A 96 -10.09 -16.84 5.80
C ASP A 96 -10.54 -15.39 6.07
N MET A 97 -9.85 -14.68 6.96
CA MET A 97 -10.11 -13.27 7.24
C MET A 97 -9.77 -12.41 6.02
N VAL A 98 -8.66 -12.71 5.32
CA VAL A 98 -8.27 -12.01 4.09
C VAL A 98 -9.36 -12.19 3.03
N LYS A 99 -9.79 -13.42 2.76
CA LYS A 99 -10.86 -13.69 1.79
C LYS A 99 -12.16 -12.96 2.16
N ARG A 100 -12.60 -13.04 3.42
CA ARG A 100 -13.78 -12.32 3.91
C ARG A 100 -13.67 -10.80 3.76
N ALA A 101 -12.47 -10.24 4.01
CA ALA A 101 -12.25 -8.80 3.91
C ALA A 101 -12.37 -8.29 2.47
N PHE A 102 -11.77 -9.00 1.52
CA PHE A 102 -11.76 -8.60 0.12
C PHE A 102 -13.01 -8.99 -0.67
N GLU A 103 -13.79 -9.99 -0.22
CA GLU A 103 -14.97 -10.50 -0.94
C GLU A 103 -15.90 -9.42 -1.51
N PRO A 104 -16.30 -8.35 -0.77
CA PRO A 104 -17.21 -7.34 -1.32
C PRO A 104 -16.57 -6.42 -2.37
N LEU A 105 -15.26 -6.49 -2.55
CA LEU A 105 -14.50 -5.70 -3.53
C LEU A 105 -14.30 -6.46 -4.85
N MET A 106 -14.62 -7.76 -4.87
CA MET A 106 -14.35 -8.65 -6.01
C MET A 106 -15.27 -8.42 -7.22
N ASP A 107 -16.34 -7.62 -7.09
CA ASP A 107 -17.19 -7.19 -8.20
C ASP A 107 -16.58 -6.03 -9.00
N ARG A 108 -15.44 -5.48 -8.55
CA ARG A 108 -14.67 -4.45 -9.24
C ARG A 108 -13.42 -5.04 -9.86
N PRO A 109 -12.99 -4.54 -11.03
CA PRO A 109 -11.69 -4.91 -11.57
C PRO A 109 -10.58 -4.52 -10.61
N GLY A 110 -9.50 -5.27 -10.60
CA GLY A 110 -8.37 -5.00 -9.72
C GLY A 110 -7.07 -5.60 -10.21
N ALA A 111 -6.01 -5.27 -9.50
CA ALA A 111 -4.69 -5.86 -9.68
C ALA A 111 -4.00 -6.04 -8.32
N PHE A 112 -3.06 -6.97 -8.27
CA PHE A 112 -2.32 -7.23 -7.05
C PHE A 112 -0.86 -7.61 -7.30
N VAL A 113 -0.05 -7.34 -6.28
CA VAL A 113 1.30 -7.89 -6.12
C VAL A 113 1.42 -8.50 -4.74
N PHE A 114 2.40 -9.37 -4.53
CA PHE A 114 2.67 -9.97 -3.24
C PHE A 114 3.78 -9.26 -2.49
N GLY A 115 3.69 -9.27 -1.14
CA GLY A 115 4.75 -8.92 -0.22
C GLY A 115 5.33 -10.16 0.48
N SER A 116 6.36 -9.96 1.28
CA SER A 116 7.05 -11.04 1.99
C SER A 116 6.16 -11.83 2.94
N ASN A 117 5.15 -11.18 3.52
CA ASN A 117 4.19 -11.81 4.42
C ASN A 117 2.96 -12.40 3.67
N ASP A 118 3.02 -12.51 2.36
CA ASP A 118 2.15 -13.41 1.61
C ASP A 118 2.80 -14.79 1.43
N TYR A 119 4.13 -14.82 1.40
CA TYR A 119 4.91 -16.07 1.28
C TYR A 119 5.29 -16.65 2.65
N TYR A 120 5.68 -15.78 3.60
CA TYR A 120 6.35 -16.21 4.83
C TYR A 120 5.69 -15.64 6.08
N SER A 121 5.33 -16.52 7.01
CA SER A 121 4.77 -16.12 8.30
C SER A 121 5.71 -15.15 9.04
N PRO A 122 5.20 -14.07 9.64
CA PRO A 122 5.99 -13.18 10.47
C PRO A 122 6.69 -13.91 11.62
N ARG A 123 7.86 -13.43 12.02
CA ARG A 123 8.62 -13.99 13.15
C ARG A 123 8.85 -12.96 14.23
N LYS A 124 8.89 -13.43 15.47
CA LYS A 124 9.26 -12.57 16.60
C LYS A 124 10.68 -12.05 16.40
N LYS A 125 10.84 -10.74 16.38
CA LYS A 125 12.12 -10.03 16.30
C LYS A 125 12.37 -9.30 17.62
N ARG A 126 13.66 -8.94 17.89
CA ARG A 126 13.98 -8.06 19.01
C ARG A 126 13.40 -6.67 18.76
N TRP A 127 12.87 -6.01 19.78
CA TRP A 127 12.30 -4.66 19.67
C TRP A 127 13.24 -3.65 19.01
N SER A 128 14.53 -3.74 19.32
CA SER A 128 15.54 -2.86 18.72
C SER A 128 15.59 -2.94 17.19
N THR A 129 15.25 -4.09 16.61
CA THR A 129 15.27 -4.28 15.15
C THR A 129 14.23 -3.40 14.43
N TYR A 130 13.13 -3.04 15.10
CA TYR A 130 12.11 -2.14 14.54
C TYR A 130 12.54 -0.66 14.54
N LEU A 131 13.66 -0.32 15.20
CA LEU A 131 14.17 1.05 15.33
C LEU A 131 15.53 1.25 14.64
N THR A 132 16.20 0.19 14.16
CA THR A 132 17.60 0.25 13.73
C THR A 132 17.85 -0.01 12.25
N GLY A 133 16.82 0.06 11.41
CA GLY A 133 16.93 -0.05 9.94
C GLY A 133 16.23 -1.28 9.33
N PRO A 134 16.41 -1.52 8.02
CA PRO A 134 15.69 -2.55 7.30
C PRO A 134 15.86 -3.95 7.89
N SER A 135 14.78 -4.69 7.97
CA SER A 135 14.83 -6.07 8.41
C SER A 135 15.55 -6.95 7.38
N LYS A 136 16.53 -7.73 7.83
CA LYS A 136 17.24 -8.65 6.95
C LYS A 136 16.45 -9.93 6.79
N HIS A 137 16.13 -10.28 5.54
CA HIS A 137 15.54 -11.58 5.23
C HIS A 137 16.55 -12.70 5.54
N SER A 138 16.12 -13.74 6.27
CA SER A 138 16.99 -14.87 6.59
C SER A 138 17.17 -15.77 5.38
N LYS A 139 18.41 -15.97 4.93
CA LYS A 139 18.76 -16.90 3.82
C LYS A 139 18.31 -18.36 4.05
N LYS A 140 17.81 -18.71 5.26
CA LYS A 140 17.34 -20.06 5.61
C LYS A 140 15.87 -20.31 5.26
N ARG A 141 15.15 -19.33 4.68
CA ARG A 141 13.74 -19.45 4.32
C ARG A 141 13.59 -19.53 2.81
N ASN A 142 13.63 -20.73 2.28
CA ASN A 142 13.51 -20.96 0.83
C ASN A 142 12.15 -21.54 0.43
N VAL A 143 11.33 -21.95 1.42
CA VAL A 143 10.01 -22.55 1.15
C VAL A 143 8.94 -21.66 1.80
N PRO A 144 7.98 -21.14 1.04
CA PRO A 144 6.82 -20.44 1.55
C PRO A 144 6.04 -21.31 2.55
N ASP A 145 5.52 -20.69 3.61
CA ASP A 145 4.72 -21.36 4.65
C ASP A 145 3.33 -20.72 4.84
N LEU A 146 2.95 -19.79 3.94
CA LEU A 146 1.63 -19.19 3.85
C LEU A 146 0.94 -19.59 2.54
N PRO A 147 -0.40 -19.58 2.48
CA PRO A 147 -1.17 -20.07 1.33
C PRO A 147 -1.29 -18.98 0.24
N TRP A 148 -0.17 -18.50 -0.28
CA TRP A 148 -0.13 -17.43 -1.29
C TRP A 148 -0.75 -17.86 -2.64
N GLU A 149 -0.63 -19.15 -3.00
CA GLU A 149 -1.24 -19.71 -4.23
C GLU A 149 -2.77 -19.70 -4.14
N ASP A 150 -3.32 -20.04 -2.96
CA ASP A 150 -4.77 -19.95 -2.71
C ASP A 150 -5.26 -18.50 -2.76
N LEU A 151 -4.43 -17.53 -2.30
CA LEU A 151 -4.76 -16.12 -2.38
C LEU A 151 -4.69 -15.62 -3.83
N ALA A 152 -3.67 -16.02 -4.60
CA ALA A 152 -3.59 -15.73 -6.03
C ALA A 152 -4.85 -16.22 -6.74
N SER A 153 -5.18 -17.51 -6.55
CA SER A 153 -6.36 -18.10 -7.17
C SER A 153 -7.67 -17.41 -6.77
N PHE A 154 -7.77 -16.93 -5.54
CA PHE A 154 -8.95 -16.18 -5.06
C PHE A 154 -9.10 -14.84 -5.79
N PHE A 155 -8.02 -14.07 -5.96
CA PHE A 155 -8.05 -12.80 -6.69
C PHE A 155 -8.23 -13.02 -8.21
N GLU A 156 -7.51 -13.97 -8.80
CA GLU A 156 -7.60 -14.29 -10.23
C GLU A 156 -8.99 -14.82 -10.63
N ALA A 157 -9.66 -15.57 -9.75
CA ALA A 157 -11.04 -16.03 -9.98
C ALA A 157 -12.06 -14.88 -10.04
N ALA A 158 -11.75 -13.72 -9.44
CA ALA A 158 -12.53 -12.51 -9.56
C ALA A 158 -12.13 -11.64 -10.78
N GLY A 159 -11.17 -12.10 -11.58
CA GLY A 159 -10.66 -11.37 -12.74
C GLY A 159 -9.61 -10.30 -12.40
N TRP A 160 -9.03 -10.33 -11.20
CA TRP A 160 -7.94 -9.42 -10.86
C TRP A 160 -6.62 -9.85 -11.51
N VAL A 161 -5.87 -8.87 -11.99
CA VAL A 161 -4.58 -9.08 -12.66
C VAL A 161 -3.48 -9.36 -11.65
N ASN A 162 -2.82 -10.51 -11.81
CA ASN A 162 -1.62 -10.85 -11.04
C ASN A 162 -0.39 -10.17 -11.67
N LEU A 163 0.12 -9.16 -11.01
CA LEU A 163 1.26 -8.38 -11.49
C LEU A 163 2.60 -8.82 -10.88
N THR A 164 2.68 -10.05 -10.41
CA THR A 164 3.93 -10.62 -9.86
C THR A 164 4.96 -10.83 -10.98
N ASN A 165 5.82 -9.83 -11.23
CA ASN A 165 6.75 -9.75 -12.36
C ASN A 165 6.04 -9.82 -13.73
N GLN A 166 4.92 -9.13 -13.84
CA GLN A 166 4.08 -9.10 -15.04
C GLN A 166 3.69 -7.67 -15.42
N ALA A 167 3.34 -7.49 -16.69
CA ALA A 167 2.78 -6.25 -17.19
C ALA A 167 1.63 -6.56 -18.18
N GLU A 168 0.59 -5.74 -18.16
CA GLU A 168 -0.61 -5.96 -18.95
C GLU A 168 -1.30 -4.62 -19.28
N ILE A 169 -2.04 -4.58 -20.39
CA ILE A 169 -2.99 -3.51 -20.72
C ILE A 169 -4.41 -4.04 -20.47
N ILE A 170 -5.19 -3.29 -19.73
CA ILE A 170 -6.59 -3.62 -19.45
C ILE A 170 -7.49 -2.41 -19.74
N ASP A 171 -8.77 -2.68 -20.00
CA ASP A 171 -9.80 -1.66 -20.08
C ASP A 171 -10.65 -1.71 -18.80
N VAL A 172 -10.56 -0.67 -17.99
CA VAL A 172 -11.28 -0.55 -16.70
C VAL A 172 -12.61 0.17 -16.93
N PRO A 173 -13.76 -0.45 -16.63
CA PRO A 173 -15.05 0.23 -16.71
C PRO A 173 -15.13 1.33 -15.65
N VAL A 174 -15.44 2.54 -16.06
CA VAL A 174 -15.62 3.69 -15.16
C VAL A 174 -17.07 4.12 -15.13
N LYS A 175 -17.59 4.47 -13.95
CA LYS A 175 -18.93 5.03 -13.82
C LYS A 175 -18.94 6.41 -14.44
N THR A 176 -19.79 6.60 -15.44
CA THR A 176 -19.94 7.90 -16.10
C THR A 176 -20.56 8.90 -15.13
N SER A 177 -19.87 10.01 -14.86
CA SER A 177 -20.55 11.21 -14.36
C SER A 177 -21.61 11.62 -15.39
N ILE A 178 -22.86 11.73 -14.94
CA ILE A 178 -24.02 12.04 -15.78
C ILE A 178 -23.93 13.50 -16.25
N PHE A 179 -23.05 13.81 -17.18
CA PHE A 179 -23.23 14.96 -18.07
C PHE A 179 -23.82 14.45 -19.38
N ALA A 180 -25.11 14.70 -19.52
CA ALA A 180 -25.89 14.35 -20.68
C ALA A 180 -25.23 14.84 -21.98
N GLY A 181 -24.97 13.92 -22.92
CA GLY A 181 -24.60 14.25 -24.28
C GLY A 181 -23.71 13.24 -25.02
N ASP A 182 -22.95 12.40 -24.33
CA ASP A 182 -22.03 11.43 -24.97
C ASP A 182 -22.56 9.99 -24.84
N ALA A 183 -23.63 9.68 -25.50
CA ALA A 183 -24.22 8.33 -25.52
C ALA A 183 -23.38 7.30 -26.31
N ASP A 184 -22.26 7.69 -26.89
CA ASP A 184 -21.47 6.87 -27.83
C ASP A 184 -19.99 6.72 -27.49
N ARG A 185 -19.54 7.12 -26.29
CA ARG A 185 -18.19 6.87 -25.85
C ARG A 185 -18.14 5.73 -24.81
N THR A 186 -17.36 4.70 -25.14
CA THR A 186 -17.05 3.56 -24.28
C THR A 186 -16.74 4.03 -22.86
N ASN A 187 -17.46 3.50 -21.87
CA ASN A 187 -17.28 3.82 -20.45
C ASN A 187 -16.05 3.12 -19.86
N PHE A 188 -14.94 3.08 -20.59
CA PHE A 188 -13.71 2.43 -20.19
C PHE A 188 -12.54 3.42 -20.18
N VAL A 189 -11.60 3.19 -19.27
CA VAL A 189 -10.27 3.81 -19.23
C VAL A 189 -9.25 2.71 -19.52
N ARG A 190 -8.38 2.95 -20.50
CA ARG A 190 -7.27 2.05 -20.79
C ARG A 190 -6.16 2.25 -19.77
N VAL A 191 -5.76 1.17 -19.13
CA VAL A 191 -4.75 1.19 -18.06
C VAL A 191 -3.62 0.21 -18.40
N GLY A 192 -2.43 0.75 -18.51
CA GLY A 192 -1.20 -0.04 -18.56
C GLY A 192 -0.73 -0.31 -17.13
N LEU A 193 -0.54 -1.57 -16.81
CA LEU A 193 -0.11 -2.06 -15.51
C LEU A 193 1.27 -2.69 -15.62
N ILE A 194 2.18 -2.32 -14.73
CA ILE A 194 3.47 -3.00 -14.55
C ILE A 194 3.64 -3.30 -13.06
N GLY A 195 4.01 -4.53 -12.72
CA GLY A 195 4.25 -4.92 -11.35
C GLY A 195 5.45 -5.84 -11.19
N VAL A 196 6.00 -5.85 -9.99
CA VAL A 196 7.10 -6.74 -9.59
C VAL A 196 6.72 -7.55 -8.36
N ASP A 197 7.32 -8.74 -8.22
CA ASP A 197 7.34 -9.49 -6.96
C ASP A 197 8.15 -8.73 -5.90
N ASP A 198 8.06 -9.09 -4.64
CA ASP A 198 8.56 -8.31 -3.53
C ASP A 198 10.08 -7.99 -3.61
N PRO A 199 10.42 -6.70 -3.75
CA PRO A 199 11.82 -6.25 -3.78
C PRO A 199 12.55 -6.44 -2.45
N HIS A 200 11.83 -6.47 -1.32
CA HIS A 200 12.43 -6.64 0.01
C HIS A 200 13.11 -8.01 0.17
N ILE A 201 12.57 -9.03 -0.47
CA ILE A 201 13.14 -10.39 -0.49
C ILE A 201 13.87 -10.72 -1.80
N LYS A 202 14.08 -9.70 -2.66
CA LYS A 202 14.83 -9.80 -3.93
C LYS A 202 14.22 -10.77 -4.94
N ARG A 203 12.90 -10.77 -5.04
CA ARG A 203 12.17 -11.55 -6.03
C ARG A 203 11.75 -10.71 -7.23
N ASP A 204 11.92 -9.39 -7.13
CA ASP A 204 11.57 -8.42 -8.16
C ASP A 204 12.34 -8.65 -9.48
N ARG A 205 11.59 -8.67 -10.57
CA ARG A 205 12.08 -8.66 -11.94
C ARG A 205 11.20 -7.72 -12.74
N ILE A 206 11.80 -6.72 -13.37
CA ILE A 206 11.07 -5.80 -14.23
C ILE A 206 10.62 -6.58 -15.48
N PRO A 207 9.32 -6.69 -15.75
CA PRO A 207 8.83 -7.33 -16.97
C PRO A 207 9.02 -6.42 -18.19
N GLU A 208 8.91 -6.98 -19.39
CA GLU A 208 8.82 -6.21 -20.62
C GLU A 208 7.51 -5.41 -20.65
N LEU A 209 7.57 -4.19 -21.18
CA LEU A 209 6.39 -3.35 -21.31
C LEU A 209 5.43 -3.92 -22.37
N PRO A 210 4.13 -3.92 -22.13
CA PRO A 210 3.16 -4.42 -23.09
C PRO A 210 2.99 -3.45 -24.26
N ASP A 211 2.61 -3.97 -25.40
CA ASP A 211 2.22 -3.16 -26.56
C ASP A 211 1.10 -2.19 -26.20
N GLY A 212 1.27 -0.91 -26.54
CA GLY A 212 0.33 0.14 -26.19
C GLY A 212 0.61 0.86 -24.87
N TRP A 213 1.68 0.53 -24.16
CA TRP A 213 2.08 1.24 -22.92
C TRP A 213 2.18 2.75 -23.13
N TYR A 214 2.77 3.20 -24.24
CA TYR A 214 2.92 4.63 -24.57
C TYR A 214 1.80 5.19 -25.45
N ALA A 215 0.66 4.49 -25.60
CA ALA A 215 -0.46 5.03 -26.35
C ALA A 215 -1.05 6.28 -25.66
N ALA A 216 -1.56 7.23 -26.45
CA ALA A 216 -2.03 8.52 -25.94
C ALA A 216 -3.26 8.42 -25.00
N ASP A 217 -3.94 7.28 -25.01
CA ASP A 217 -5.11 7.00 -24.18
C ASP A 217 -4.81 6.09 -22.97
N THR A 218 -3.55 5.68 -22.76
CA THR A 218 -3.16 4.72 -21.72
C THR A 218 -2.67 5.40 -20.45
N ILE A 219 -3.39 5.23 -19.32
CA ILE A 219 -2.89 5.57 -17.97
C ILE A 219 -1.90 4.50 -17.54
N ARG A 220 -0.69 4.88 -17.17
CA ARG A 220 0.42 3.97 -16.82
C ARG A 220 0.60 3.87 -15.30
N LEU A 221 0.41 2.68 -14.74
CA LEU A 221 0.52 2.41 -13.31
C LEU A 221 1.68 1.47 -13.02
N GLY A 222 2.61 1.90 -12.14
CA GLY A 222 3.63 1.05 -11.56
C GLY A 222 3.20 0.56 -10.18
N ILE A 223 3.18 -0.76 -9.97
CA ILE A 223 2.71 -1.36 -8.71
C ILE A 223 3.83 -2.20 -8.11
N THR A 224 4.16 -1.94 -6.86
CA THR A 224 5.17 -2.70 -6.11
C THR A 224 4.75 -2.83 -4.65
N HIS A 225 5.10 -3.95 -4.00
CA HIS A 225 4.91 -4.03 -2.56
C HIS A 225 5.84 -3.05 -1.83
N ALA A 226 7.14 -3.19 -2.00
CA ALA A 226 8.13 -2.38 -1.30
C ALA A 226 8.77 -1.33 -2.23
N PRO A 227 8.78 -0.03 -1.85
CA PRO A 227 9.27 1.07 -2.69
C PRO A 227 10.80 1.17 -2.68
N TYR A 228 11.48 0.13 -3.16
CA TYR A 228 12.93 0.18 -3.37
C TYR A 228 13.28 1.08 -4.54
N GLN A 229 14.29 1.96 -4.35
CA GLN A 229 14.69 2.96 -5.34
C GLN A 229 14.96 2.37 -6.72
N ARG A 230 15.55 1.16 -6.81
CA ARG A 230 15.80 0.49 -8.10
C ARG A 230 14.53 0.22 -8.90
N VAL A 231 13.43 -0.13 -8.22
CA VAL A 231 12.12 -0.37 -8.86
C VAL A 231 11.47 0.97 -9.23
N LEU A 232 11.50 1.94 -8.32
CA LEU A 232 10.96 3.28 -8.56
C LEU A 232 11.65 3.95 -9.75
N ASN A 233 12.97 3.76 -9.89
CA ASN A 233 13.77 4.31 -10.99
C ASN A 233 13.34 3.73 -12.35
N GLU A 234 13.12 2.41 -12.45
CA GLU A 234 12.65 1.77 -13.67
C GLU A 234 11.23 2.26 -14.03
N TYR A 235 10.29 2.24 -13.08
CA TYR A 235 8.93 2.71 -13.35
C TYR A 235 8.89 4.19 -13.76
N THR A 236 9.77 5.03 -13.20
CA THR A 236 9.88 6.44 -13.59
C THR A 236 10.54 6.58 -14.97
N SER A 237 11.52 5.73 -15.30
CA SER A 237 12.11 5.68 -16.63
C SER A 237 11.09 5.27 -17.71
N ASP A 238 10.14 4.41 -17.34
CA ASP A 238 9.03 3.95 -18.16
C ASP A 238 7.83 4.90 -18.15
N GLU A 239 7.99 6.09 -17.54
CA GLU A 239 7.00 7.18 -17.51
C GLU A 239 5.67 6.76 -16.84
N ALA A 240 5.72 6.01 -15.76
CA ALA A 240 4.54 5.70 -14.97
C ALA A 240 3.84 6.99 -14.51
N ASN A 241 2.54 7.10 -14.76
CA ASN A 241 1.72 8.24 -14.36
C ASN A 241 1.40 8.22 -12.86
N LEU A 242 1.53 7.05 -12.22
CA LEU A 242 1.44 6.86 -10.78
C LEU A 242 2.16 5.57 -10.39
N ILE A 243 2.94 5.63 -9.32
CA ILE A 243 3.53 4.46 -8.68
C ILE A 243 2.82 4.24 -7.33
N LEU A 244 2.36 2.99 -7.10
CA LEU A 244 1.67 2.59 -5.88
C LEU A 244 2.52 1.59 -5.09
N ALA A 245 2.74 1.87 -3.79
CA ALA A 245 3.55 1.03 -2.92
C ALA A 245 2.97 0.95 -1.49
N GLY A 246 3.37 -0.10 -0.75
CA GLY A 246 3.09 -0.32 0.66
C GLY A 246 4.37 -0.49 1.49
N HIS A 247 4.44 -1.57 2.32
CA HIS A 247 5.61 -2.07 3.03
C HIS A 247 6.16 -1.20 4.18
N THR A 248 6.18 0.10 4.05
CA THR A 248 6.81 1.02 5.01
C THR A 248 6.02 1.15 6.31
N HIS A 249 4.72 0.82 6.27
CA HIS A 249 3.75 1.10 7.33
C HIS A 249 3.75 2.57 7.80
N GLY A 250 4.19 3.51 6.92
CA GLY A 250 4.40 4.91 7.26
C GLY A 250 5.45 5.12 8.37
N GLY A 251 6.33 4.11 8.59
CA GLY A 251 7.25 4.06 9.72
C GLY A 251 6.66 3.47 11.00
N GLN A 252 5.36 3.19 11.04
CA GLN A 252 4.57 2.59 12.13
C GLN A 252 4.65 3.35 13.48
N LEU A 253 5.85 3.78 13.89
CA LEU A 253 6.12 4.65 15.04
C LEU A 253 6.75 5.94 14.52
N CYS A 254 5.98 7.03 14.53
CA CYS A 254 6.41 8.33 14.06
C CYS A 254 6.60 9.30 15.23
N VAL A 255 7.51 10.24 15.06
CA VAL A 255 7.63 11.37 15.98
C VAL A 255 6.86 12.55 15.41
N PRO A 256 5.89 13.12 16.16
CA PRO A 256 5.14 14.28 15.72
C PRO A 256 6.06 15.41 15.28
N GLY A 257 5.84 15.95 14.07
CA GLY A 257 6.67 16.99 13.44
C GLY A 257 7.99 16.51 12.82
N TYR A 258 8.42 15.26 13.06
CA TYR A 258 9.62 14.67 12.48
C TYR A 258 9.32 13.57 11.46
N GLY A 259 8.19 12.85 11.63
CA GLY A 259 7.77 11.76 10.77
C GLY A 259 8.33 10.39 11.15
N ALA A 260 8.45 9.51 10.16
CA ALA A 260 8.92 8.14 10.30
C ALA A 260 10.35 8.05 10.84
N LEU A 261 10.60 7.07 11.71
CA LEU A 261 11.97 6.75 12.19
C LEU A 261 12.69 5.80 11.22
N VAL A 262 11.95 4.90 10.57
CA VAL A 262 12.48 3.85 9.65
C VAL A 262 11.46 3.61 8.54
N THR A 263 11.94 3.31 7.33
CA THR A 263 11.09 2.92 6.18
C THR A 263 11.13 1.41 5.89
N ASN A 264 12.02 0.68 6.55
CA ASN A 264 12.28 -0.74 6.31
C ASN A 264 12.78 -1.08 4.89
N CYS A 265 13.14 -0.08 4.08
CA CYS A 265 13.74 -0.18 2.74
C CYS A 265 14.77 0.94 2.54
N ASP A 266 15.19 1.20 1.31
CA ASP A 266 16.14 2.26 0.97
C ASP A 266 15.47 3.60 0.59
N LEU A 267 14.14 3.70 0.78
CA LEU A 267 13.37 4.92 0.56
C LEU A 267 13.73 6.01 1.58
N PRO A 268 13.89 7.28 1.20
CA PRO A 268 13.98 8.40 2.13
C PRO A 268 12.79 8.43 3.10
N ARG A 269 13.06 8.72 4.39
CA ARG A 269 12.05 8.65 5.45
C ARG A 269 10.89 9.61 5.25
N GLU A 270 11.15 10.74 4.61
CA GLU A 270 10.18 11.77 4.27
C GLU A 270 9.09 11.26 3.33
N LEU A 271 9.39 10.18 2.58
CA LEU A 271 8.50 9.53 1.62
C LEU A 271 7.84 8.27 2.19
N ALA A 272 7.94 8.04 3.49
CA ALA A 272 7.44 6.82 4.13
C ALA A 272 5.93 6.62 3.98
N SER A 273 5.15 7.65 3.72
CA SER A 273 3.72 7.56 3.41
C SER A 273 3.20 8.81 2.73
N GLY A 274 2.07 8.67 2.04
CA GLY A 274 1.38 9.74 1.34
C GLY A 274 1.79 9.87 -0.12
N LEU A 275 1.31 10.95 -0.77
CA LEU A 275 1.59 11.25 -2.16
C LEU A 275 2.80 12.20 -2.26
N ALA A 276 3.76 11.84 -3.07
CA ALA A 276 4.98 12.60 -3.34
C ALA A 276 5.38 12.46 -4.82
N THR A 277 6.48 13.09 -5.21
CA THR A 277 7.09 12.91 -6.53
C THR A 277 8.39 12.14 -6.39
N TRP A 278 8.58 11.13 -7.23
CA TRP A 278 9.85 10.47 -7.42
C TRP A 278 10.51 10.95 -8.70
N SER A 279 11.78 11.33 -8.61
CA SER A 279 12.53 11.87 -9.76
C SER A 279 13.71 10.97 -10.06
N PHE A 280 13.89 10.60 -11.33
CA PHE A 280 15.03 9.81 -11.81
C PHE A 280 15.35 10.13 -13.27
N ALA A 281 16.63 10.32 -13.58
CA ALA A 281 17.15 10.56 -14.95
C ALA A 281 16.42 11.70 -15.71
N GLY A 282 16.00 12.75 -15.00
CA GLY A 282 15.30 13.89 -15.58
C GLY A 282 13.81 13.67 -15.86
N LYS A 283 13.26 12.52 -15.44
CA LYS A 283 11.83 12.22 -15.45
C LYS A 283 11.26 12.23 -14.05
N GLU A 284 9.94 12.39 -13.93
CA GLU A 284 9.22 12.42 -12.67
C GLU A 284 7.97 11.53 -12.74
N SER A 285 7.68 10.86 -11.63
CA SER A 285 6.44 10.12 -11.45
C SER A 285 5.83 10.43 -10.09
N PRO A 286 4.51 10.67 -10.00
CA PRO A 286 3.81 10.63 -8.74
C PRO A 286 4.01 9.26 -8.06
N LEU A 287 4.35 9.29 -6.77
CA LEU A 287 4.55 8.12 -5.93
C LEU A 287 3.61 8.20 -4.74
N HIS A 288 2.71 7.24 -4.60
CA HIS A 288 1.92 7.08 -3.40
C HIS A 288 2.39 5.86 -2.62
N VAL A 289 2.87 6.10 -1.40
CA VAL A 289 3.24 5.06 -0.44
C VAL A 289 2.18 5.00 0.64
N SER A 290 1.47 3.90 0.75
CA SER A 290 0.45 3.72 1.80
C SER A 290 1.11 3.44 3.14
N ALA A 291 0.55 4.04 4.22
CA ALA A 291 0.93 3.66 5.57
C ALA A 291 0.38 2.27 5.98
N GLY A 292 -0.40 1.62 5.10
CA GLY A 292 -0.92 0.29 5.31
C GLY A 292 -1.94 0.17 6.45
N LEU A 293 -2.70 -0.90 6.45
CA LEU A 293 -3.81 -1.12 7.39
C LEU A 293 -3.40 -1.88 8.65
N GLY A 294 -2.55 -2.89 8.49
CA GLY A 294 -2.19 -3.80 9.56
C GLY A 294 -0.90 -3.46 10.30
N THR A 295 -0.50 -4.40 11.11
CA THR A 295 0.79 -4.42 11.80
C THR A 295 1.23 -5.88 11.95
N SER A 296 2.53 -6.11 12.08
CA SER A 296 2.98 -7.44 12.48
C SER A 296 2.33 -7.87 13.81
N PRO A 297 1.91 -9.15 13.97
CA PRO A 297 1.37 -9.65 15.24
C PRO A 297 2.38 -9.56 16.39
N TYR A 298 3.67 -9.45 16.09
CA TYR A 298 4.74 -9.31 17.08
C TYR A 298 5.11 -7.87 17.44
N ALA A 299 4.59 -6.90 16.68
CA ALA A 299 4.74 -5.47 16.94
C ALA A 299 3.40 -4.74 16.65
N PRO A 300 2.33 -5.07 17.39
CA PRO A 300 0.99 -4.54 17.12
C PRO A 300 0.81 -3.14 17.72
N VAL A 301 1.59 -2.18 17.23
CA VAL A 301 1.63 -0.80 17.73
C VAL A 301 1.63 0.20 16.58
N ARG A 302 0.95 1.35 16.76
CA ARG A 302 1.08 2.52 15.89
C ARG A 302 1.08 3.78 16.74
N PHE A 303 1.93 4.75 16.38
CA PHE A 303 2.00 6.03 17.07
C PHE A 303 2.24 7.16 16.07
N ALA A 304 1.37 8.17 16.07
CA ALA A 304 1.34 9.27 15.11
C ALA A 304 1.38 8.79 13.64
N CYS A 305 0.78 7.61 13.39
CA CYS A 305 0.77 6.94 12.10
C CYS A 305 -0.45 6.00 12.02
N ARG A 306 -1.64 6.56 11.77
CA ARG A 306 -2.89 5.79 11.69
C ARG A 306 -2.86 4.80 10.54
N PRO A 307 -3.51 3.62 10.70
CA PRO A 307 -3.75 2.72 9.58
C PRO A 307 -4.56 3.43 8.49
N GLU A 308 -4.26 3.13 7.22
CA GLU A 308 -4.98 3.76 6.10
C GLU A 308 -5.20 2.82 4.92
N ALA A 309 -6.34 3.01 4.25
CA ALA A 309 -6.56 2.74 2.85
C ALA A 309 -6.64 4.07 2.10
N SER A 310 -6.43 4.06 0.78
CA SER A 310 -6.40 5.30 0.01
C SER A 310 -7.24 5.20 -1.25
N ILE A 311 -8.01 6.24 -1.57
CA ILE A 311 -8.59 6.45 -2.90
C ILE A 311 -7.78 7.53 -3.59
N ILE A 312 -7.25 7.20 -4.77
CA ILE A 312 -6.47 8.12 -5.60
C ILE A 312 -7.29 8.40 -6.87
N GLU A 313 -7.72 9.66 -7.03
CA GLU A 313 -8.31 10.15 -8.27
C GLU A 313 -7.19 10.55 -9.23
N MET A 314 -7.07 9.84 -10.34
CA MET A 314 -6.24 10.25 -11.47
C MET A 314 -7.12 10.98 -12.46
N ARG A 315 -6.90 12.28 -12.65
CA ARG A 315 -7.76 13.10 -13.54
C ARG A 315 -6.95 13.78 -14.63
N PRO A 316 -7.53 13.95 -15.82
CA PRO A 316 -6.94 14.77 -16.86
C PRO A 316 -6.64 16.18 -16.34
N ALA A 317 -5.51 16.75 -16.76
CA ALA A 317 -5.22 18.16 -16.49
C ALA A 317 -6.36 19.03 -17.04
N ALA A 318 -6.73 20.07 -16.28
CA ALA A 318 -7.73 21.02 -16.75
C ALA A 318 -7.24 21.66 -18.08
N ARG A 319 -8.08 21.61 -19.12
CA ARG A 319 -7.76 22.33 -20.37
C ARG A 319 -7.73 23.82 -20.04
N ALA A 320 -6.59 24.46 -20.32
CA ALA A 320 -6.39 25.90 -20.14
C ALA A 320 -7.31 26.71 -21.08
#